data_db53454f8f95c7aac2bee92e16078a72
#
_entry.id   db53454f8f95c7aac2bee92e16078a72
#
_cell.length_a   1.000
_cell.length_b   1.000
_cell.length_c   1.000
_cell.angle_alpha   90.00
_cell.angle_beta   90.00
_cell.angle_gamma   90.00
#
_symmetry.space_group_name_H-M   'P 1'
#
loop_
_entity.id
_entity.type
_entity.pdbx_description
1 polymer ?
#
loop_
_entity_poly.entity_id
_entity_poly.type
_entity_poly.pdbx_seq_one_letter_code
_entity_poly.pdbx_strand_id
1 'polypeptide(L)'
;MTVLHIYDESDAMAGRYVEMLMQASQALVSESSLFDEPCVMYACTNAKDCRQLTDEHHPDILHLHGASVPFTLPAGLRLVVTPHGDTLGPVRAYVVVARSPHEAESLQRQFPRIETVRNPLITRTITPETCARQMAAIYRRVMNSDVLPLMDTETLRLMTAALVVATYGDTRWLPSTYHFSAENTNFRQLYLYATNEGVLPLVLQGLSMLGIKAAEPLSLGEKEGGLVDCYLPAGFTQPQPMPVATISELLAHIADEGPSLLRLSELARVLHSDNVDEEKLQEQLEDSGRLSLLASLLPLLAEHLLLTEGFMPCAPSEGPATQQLRNLLAKRQEI
;
A
#
# COMPACT_ATOMS: atom_id res chain seq x y z
N MET A 1 8.59 -12.59 16.60
CA MET A 1 7.52 -11.93 15.84
C MET A 1 6.50 -11.40 16.83
N THR A 2 6.15 -10.12 16.73
CA THR A 2 5.23 -9.42 17.64
C THR A 2 3.98 -8.97 16.87
N VAL A 3 2.80 -9.31 17.41
CA VAL A 3 1.49 -8.98 16.80
C VAL A 3 0.68 -8.13 17.76
N LEU A 4 0.17 -7.00 17.31
CA LEU A 4 -0.76 -6.15 18.04
C LEU A 4 -2.18 -6.36 17.51
N HIS A 5 -3.04 -6.94 18.34
CA HIS A 5 -4.46 -7.12 18.05
C HIS A 5 -5.23 -5.84 18.40
N ILE A 6 -6.10 -5.42 17.51
CA ILE A 6 -6.93 -4.24 17.66
C ILE A 6 -8.38 -4.64 17.44
N TYR A 7 -9.26 -4.31 18.38
CA TYR A 7 -10.69 -4.57 18.27
C TYR A 7 -11.52 -3.49 18.98
N ASP A 8 -12.79 -3.39 18.62
CA ASP A 8 -13.73 -2.50 19.31
C ASP A 8 -14.18 -3.16 20.63
N GLU A 9 -14.06 -2.43 21.73
CA GLU A 9 -14.46 -2.91 23.07
C GLU A 9 -15.93 -3.34 23.14
N SER A 10 -16.78 -2.74 22.28
CA SER A 10 -18.20 -3.13 22.17
C SER A 10 -18.40 -4.47 21.45
N ASP A 11 -17.41 -4.98 20.70
CA ASP A 11 -17.48 -6.30 20.04
C ASP A 11 -17.00 -7.41 20.98
N ALA A 12 -17.92 -7.90 21.81
CA ALA A 12 -17.63 -8.97 22.76
C ALA A 12 -17.15 -10.28 22.08
N MET A 13 -17.51 -10.54 20.83
CA MET A 13 -17.06 -11.72 20.10
C MET A 13 -15.62 -11.58 19.66
N ALA A 14 -15.24 -10.42 19.13
CA ALA A 14 -13.86 -10.10 18.78
C ALA A 14 -12.96 -10.17 20.03
N GLY A 15 -13.38 -9.56 21.13
CA GLY A 15 -12.63 -9.58 22.38
C GLY A 15 -12.35 -11.01 22.88
N ARG A 16 -13.38 -11.88 22.95
CA ARG A 16 -13.21 -13.30 23.33
C ARG A 16 -12.31 -14.07 22.37
N TYR A 17 -12.39 -13.78 21.09
CA TYR A 17 -11.57 -14.42 20.09
C TYR A 17 -10.07 -14.03 20.26
N VAL A 18 -9.81 -12.76 20.47
CA VAL A 18 -8.45 -12.24 20.71
C VAL A 18 -7.88 -12.85 22.01
N GLU A 19 -8.65 -12.82 23.10
CA GLU A 19 -8.23 -13.42 24.39
C GLU A 19 -7.89 -14.89 24.24
N MET A 20 -8.74 -15.67 23.56
CA MET A 20 -8.50 -17.08 23.27
C MET A 20 -7.20 -17.28 22.46
N LEU A 21 -6.96 -16.47 21.41
CA LEU A 21 -5.74 -16.56 20.61
C LEU A 21 -4.49 -16.26 21.42
N MET A 22 -4.53 -15.24 22.28
CA MET A 22 -3.42 -14.87 23.14
C MET A 22 -3.09 -15.97 24.13
N GLN A 23 -4.09 -16.54 24.82
CA GLN A 23 -3.91 -17.64 25.76
C GLN A 23 -3.36 -18.90 25.08
N ALA A 24 -3.93 -19.27 23.92
CA ALA A 24 -3.47 -20.43 23.16
C ALA A 24 -2.04 -20.23 22.61
N SER A 25 -1.70 -19.03 22.15
CA SER A 25 -0.36 -18.71 21.68
C SER A 25 0.67 -18.78 22.82
N GLN A 26 0.32 -18.29 24.00
CA GLN A 26 1.18 -18.36 25.19
C GLN A 26 1.44 -19.79 25.63
N ALA A 27 0.41 -20.67 25.58
CA ALA A 27 0.56 -22.10 25.88
C ALA A 27 1.50 -22.77 24.86
N LEU A 28 1.42 -22.41 23.57
CA LEU A 28 2.30 -22.95 22.52
C LEU A 28 3.76 -22.52 22.68
N VAL A 29 4.04 -21.33 23.21
CA VAL A 29 5.42 -20.89 23.49
C VAL A 29 6.08 -21.76 24.55
N SER A 30 5.31 -22.22 25.51
CA SER A 30 5.85 -23.14 26.58
C SER A 30 6.08 -24.57 26.10
N GLU A 31 5.46 -24.98 24.99
CA GLU A 31 5.61 -26.34 24.41
C GLU A 31 6.57 -26.37 23.20
N SER A 32 7.00 -25.20 22.68
CA SER A 32 7.71 -25.14 21.40
C SER A 32 9.15 -25.68 21.52
N SER A 33 9.54 -26.44 20.50
CA SER A 33 10.93 -26.85 20.26
C SER A 33 11.78 -25.61 19.93
N LEU A 34 13.10 -25.72 20.18
CA LEU A 34 14.14 -24.71 19.98
C LEU A 34 14.18 -24.02 18.57
N PHE A 35 13.29 -24.37 17.64
CA PHE A 35 13.30 -23.93 16.24
C PHE A 35 12.11 -23.03 15.85
N ASP A 36 11.11 -22.85 16.72
CA ASP A 36 9.98 -21.99 16.43
C ASP A 36 10.14 -20.64 17.14
N GLU A 37 10.29 -19.57 16.37
CA GLU A 37 10.26 -18.22 16.92
C GLU A 37 8.92 -17.95 17.62
N PRO A 38 8.94 -17.50 18.89
CA PRO A 38 7.72 -17.24 19.63
C PRO A 38 6.92 -16.13 18.97
N CYS A 39 5.60 -16.31 18.90
CA CYS A 39 4.67 -15.26 18.52
C CYS A 39 4.16 -14.56 19.77
N VAL A 40 4.65 -13.34 20.03
CA VAL A 40 4.21 -12.52 21.16
C VAL A 40 3.03 -11.68 20.71
N MET A 41 1.94 -11.70 21.48
CA MET A 41 0.70 -11.00 21.13
C MET A 41 0.33 -10.00 22.22
N TYR A 42 -0.07 -8.81 21.79
CA TYR A 42 -0.63 -7.73 22.60
C TYR A 42 -2.01 -7.38 22.06
N ALA A 43 -2.84 -6.71 22.87
CA ALA A 43 -4.17 -6.29 22.45
C ALA A 43 -4.52 -4.90 22.98
N CYS A 44 -5.27 -4.13 22.18
CA CYS A 44 -5.81 -2.83 22.56
C CYS A 44 -7.18 -2.58 21.93
N THR A 45 -7.93 -1.67 22.57
CA THR A 45 -9.29 -1.29 22.13
C THR A 45 -9.43 0.20 21.84
N ASN A 46 -8.40 0.99 22.09
CA ASN A 46 -8.45 2.44 21.91
C ASN A 46 -7.14 3.01 21.36
N ALA A 47 -7.21 4.23 20.83
CA ALA A 47 -6.09 4.90 20.17
C ALA A 47 -4.88 5.15 21.09
N LYS A 48 -5.12 5.42 22.38
CA LYS A 48 -4.04 5.75 23.34
C LYS A 48 -3.20 4.49 23.60
N ASP A 49 -3.86 3.39 23.96
CA ASP A 49 -3.19 2.13 24.25
C ASP A 49 -2.53 1.55 22.97
N CYS A 50 -3.17 1.74 21.81
CA CYS A 50 -2.60 1.35 20.53
C CYS A 50 -1.26 2.05 20.25
N ARG A 51 -1.18 3.37 20.47
CA ARG A 51 0.08 4.11 20.32
C ARG A 51 1.12 3.67 21.34
N GLN A 52 0.73 3.60 22.61
CA GLN A 52 1.63 3.18 23.69
C GLN A 52 2.24 1.81 23.41
N LEU A 53 1.42 0.81 23.09
CA LEU A 53 1.90 -0.55 22.79
C LEU A 53 2.74 -0.60 21.50
N THR A 54 2.42 0.24 20.50
CA THR A 54 3.23 0.36 19.29
C THR A 54 4.62 0.92 19.61
N ASP A 55 4.70 1.95 20.44
CA ASP A 55 5.97 2.58 20.81
C ASP A 55 6.80 1.70 21.75
N GLU A 56 6.16 0.94 22.63
CA GLU A 56 6.84 0.06 23.60
C GLU A 56 7.34 -1.25 23.02
N HIS A 57 6.56 -1.84 22.11
CA HIS A 57 6.77 -3.22 21.67
C HIS A 57 7.11 -3.36 20.19
N HIS A 58 7.06 -2.30 19.41
CA HIS A 58 7.39 -2.26 17.99
C HIS A 58 6.80 -3.47 17.23
N PRO A 59 5.46 -3.64 17.18
CA PRO A 59 4.85 -4.80 16.58
C PRO A 59 5.20 -4.92 15.09
N ASP A 60 5.43 -6.15 14.65
CA ASP A 60 5.67 -6.48 13.24
C ASP A 60 4.38 -6.46 12.42
N ILE A 61 3.26 -6.80 13.06
CA ILE A 61 1.95 -6.97 12.44
C ILE A 61 0.87 -6.30 13.30
N LEU A 62 -0.05 -5.57 12.63
CA LEU A 62 -1.33 -5.20 13.20
C LEU A 62 -2.39 -6.22 12.77
N HIS A 63 -3.16 -6.73 13.70
CA HIS A 63 -4.31 -7.58 13.40
C HIS A 63 -5.59 -6.90 13.86
N LEU A 64 -6.32 -6.35 12.90
CA LEU A 64 -7.63 -5.74 13.14
C LEU A 64 -8.72 -6.79 13.20
N HIS A 65 -9.52 -6.77 14.24
CA HIS A 65 -10.72 -7.57 14.40
C HIS A 65 -11.95 -6.70 14.27
N GLY A 66 -12.79 -7.00 13.28
CA GLY A 66 -13.94 -6.21 12.88
C GLY A 66 -13.74 -5.48 11.55
N ALA A 67 -14.80 -4.84 11.06
CA ALA A 67 -14.80 -4.16 9.78
C ALA A 67 -14.06 -2.79 9.82
N SER A 68 -13.95 -2.19 11.01
CA SER A 68 -13.28 -0.90 11.21
C SER A 68 -12.99 -0.66 12.69
N VAL A 69 -12.14 0.30 12.98
CA VAL A 69 -11.98 0.88 14.32
C VAL A 69 -12.22 2.38 14.28
N PRO A 70 -12.70 3.00 15.38
CA PRO A 70 -13.03 4.43 15.40
C PRO A 70 -11.82 5.34 15.59
N PHE A 71 -10.62 4.91 15.17
CA PHE A 71 -9.40 5.70 15.27
C PHE A 71 -8.41 5.35 14.15
N THR A 72 -7.42 6.23 13.94
CA THR A 72 -6.37 6.03 12.94
C THR A 72 -5.40 4.95 13.41
N LEU A 73 -5.18 3.94 12.58
CA LEU A 73 -4.20 2.89 12.81
C LEU A 73 -2.77 3.41 12.65
N PRO A 74 -1.81 2.87 13.43
CA PRO A 74 -0.39 3.15 13.20
C PRO A 74 0.01 2.84 11.76
N ALA A 75 0.78 3.76 11.18
CA ALA A 75 1.29 3.59 9.83
C ALA A 75 2.55 2.70 9.83
N GLY A 76 2.83 2.09 8.68
CA GLY A 76 4.08 1.35 8.49
C GLY A 76 4.07 -0.10 8.91
N LEU A 77 2.95 -0.58 9.44
CA LEU A 77 2.81 -1.94 9.90
C LEU A 77 1.96 -2.76 8.92
N ARG A 78 2.27 -4.04 8.81
CA ARG A 78 1.50 -4.98 7.99
C ARG A 78 0.15 -5.25 8.66
N LEU A 79 -0.93 -5.01 7.91
CA LEU A 79 -2.29 -5.16 8.43
C LEU A 79 -2.91 -6.50 8.03
N VAL A 80 -3.24 -7.31 8.99
CA VAL A 80 -4.11 -8.50 8.86
C VAL A 80 -5.49 -8.13 9.39
N VAL A 81 -6.55 -8.58 8.73
CA VAL A 81 -7.93 -8.27 9.16
C VAL A 81 -8.77 -9.53 9.29
N THR A 82 -9.43 -9.70 10.42
CA THR A 82 -10.53 -10.65 10.61
C THR A 82 -11.83 -9.86 10.79
N PRO A 83 -12.70 -9.75 9.77
CA PRO A 83 -13.83 -8.82 9.80
C PRO A 83 -14.91 -9.16 10.82
N HIS A 84 -14.99 -10.40 11.29
CA HIS A 84 -16.07 -10.92 12.15
C HIS A 84 -17.49 -10.78 11.55
N GLY A 85 -17.59 -10.72 10.20
CA GLY A 85 -18.82 -10.57 9.44
C GLY A 85 -18.59 -10.70 7.94
N ASP A 86 -19.65 -10.57 7.16
CA ASP A 86 -19.64 -10.78 5.71
C ASP A 86 -19.23 -9.51 4.91
N THR A 87 -18.92 -8.43 5.60
CA THR A 87 -18.51 -7.14 5.00
C THR A 87 -17.22 -6.65 5.58
N LEU A 88 -16.39 -6.07 4.71
CA LEU A 88 -15.17 -5.38 5.07
C LEU A 88 -15.32 -3.90 4.70
N GLY A 89 -14.97 -3.00 5.62
CA GLY A 89 -14.88 -1.58 5.33
C GLY A 89 -13.73 -1.27 4.36
N PRO A 90 -13.52 0.00 3.98
CA PRO A 90 -12.44 0.43 3.10
C PRO A 90 -11.09 0.35 3.83
N VAL A 91 -10.60 -0.88 4.05
CA VAL A 91 -9.34 -1.16 4.74
C VAL A 91 -8.39 -1.80 3.74
N ARG A 92 -7.19 -1.27 3.63
CA ARG A 92 -6.11 -1.92 2.90
C ARG A 92 -5.47 -2.95 3.82
N ALA A 93 -5.92 -4.19 3.72
CA ALA A 93 -5.35 -5.30 4.46
C ALA A 93 -4.36 -6.06 3.58
N TYR A 94 -3.37 -6.62 4.22
CA TYR A 94 -2.40 -7.53 3.64
C TYR A 94 -3.02 -8.88 3.32
N VAL A 95 -3.74 -9.40 4.30
CA VAL A 95 -4.50 -10.64 4.27
C VAL A 95 -5.80 -10.40 5.05
N VAL A 96 -6.89 -10.89 4.49
CA VAL A 96 -8.17 -11.00 5.19
C VAL A 96 -8.32 -12.43 5.66
N VAL A 97 -8.62 -12.62 6.94
CA VAL A 97 -8.82 -13.94 7.53
C VAL A 97 -10.31 -14.15 7.78
N ALA A 98 -10.93 -15.01 6.98
CA ALA A 98 -12.30 -15.43 7.18
C ALA A 98 -12.37 -16.55 8.23
N ARG A 99 -13.41 -16.53 9.07
CA ARG A 99 -13.64 -17.52 10.15
C ARG A 99 -14.34 -18.78 9.67
N SER A 100 -14.87 -18.74 8.45
CA SER A 100 -15.56 -19.86 7.82
C SER A 100 -15.42 -19.81 6.29
N PRO A 101 -15.62 -20.94 5.59
CA PRO A 101 -15.69 -20.95 4.13
C PRO A 101 -16.78 -20.02 3.55
N HIS A 102 -17.94 -19.95 4.21
CA HIS A 102 -19.05 -19.09 3.78
C HIS A 102 -18.65 -17.60 3.86
N GLU A 103 -18.01 -17.18 4.94
CA GLU A 103 -17.49 -15.81 5.09
C GLU A 103 -16.43 -15.53 4.03
N ALA A 104 -15.55 -16.50 3.71
CA ALA A 104 -14.55 -16.37 2.67
C ALA A 104 -15.18 -16.14 1.29
N GLU A 105 -16.22 -16.89 0.93
CA GLU A 105 -16.94 -16.71 -0.34
C GLU A 105 -17.58 -15.31 -0.46
N SER A 106 -18.15 -14.81 0.64
CA SER A 106 -18.78 -13.48 0.68
C SER A 106 -17.73 -12.37 0.49
N LEU A 107 -16.56 -12.51 1.11
CA LEU A 107 -15.48 -11.52 1.07
C LEU A 107 -14.61 -11.60 -0.19
N GLN A 108 -14.58 -12.74 -0.88
CA GLN A 108 -13.69 -12.97 -2.04
C GLN A 108 -13.95 -12.00 -3.20
N ARG A 109 -15.18 -11.48 -3.31
CA ARG A 109 -15.52 -10.46 -4.31
C ARG A 109 -14.91 -9.09 -4.01
N GLN A 110 -14.63 -8.83 -2.74
CA GLN A 110 -14.10 -7.54 -2.27
C GLN A 110 -12.60 -7.58 -2.06
N PHE A 111 -12.05 -8.77 -1.79
CA PHE A 111 -10.65 -8.92 -1.44
C PHE A 111 -10.03 -10.19 -2.06
N PRO A 112 -8.93 -10.09 -2.83
CA PRO A 112 -8.36 -11.22 -3.56
C PRO A 112 -7.57 -12.21 -2.68
N ARG A 113 -7.04 -11.75 -1.53
CA ARG A 113 -6.20 -12.57 -0.64
C ARG A 113 -6.95 -12.89 0.64
N ILE A 114 -7.71 -13.99 0.60
CA ILE A 114 -8.46 -14.49 1.75
C ILE A 114 -7.87 -15.81 2.22
N GLU A 115 -7.56 -15.86 3.49
CA GLU A 115 -7.23 -17.08 4.22
C GLU A 115 -8.43 -17.48 5.06
N THR A 116 -8.61 -18.77 5.28
CA THR A 116 -9.69 -19.26 6.14
C THR A 116 -9.13 -19.93 7.36
N VAL A 117 -9.43 -19.38 8.53
CA VAL A 117 -9.12 -19.99 9.83
C VAL A 117 -10.41 -20.15 10.60
N ARG A 118 -10.82 -21.40 10.82
CA ARG A 118 -12.05 -21.68 11.56
C ARG A 118 -11.95 -21.16 12.99
N ASN A 119 -12.99 -20.45 13.42
CA ASN A 119 -13.07 -19.91 14.78
C ASN A 119 -13.56 -20.99 15.76
N PRO A 120 -12.75 -21.41 16.76
CA PRO A 120 -13.17 -22.41 17.75
C PRO A 120 -14.37 -22.00 18.61
N LEU A 121 -14.61 -20.68 18.75
CA LEU A 121 -15.78 -20.18 19.48
C LEU A 121 -17.10 -20.40 18.73
N ILE A 122 -17.02 -20.55 17.39
CA ILE A 122 -18.21 -20.76 16.53
C ILE A 122 -18.32 -22.25 16.17
N THR A 123 -17.18 -22.88 15.86
CA THR A 123 -17.17 -24.27 15.42
C THR A 123 -16.37 -25.13 16.41
N ARG A 124 -16.93 -26.26 16.84
CA ARG A 124 -16.23 -27.21 17.72
C ARG A 124 -15.28 -28.15 16.96
N THR A 125 -14.95 -27.83 15.70
CA THR A 125 -14.17 -28.72 14.83
C THR A 125 -12.66 -28.54 14.96
N ILE A 126 -12.20 -27.47 15.61
CA ILE A 126 -10.79 -27.21 15.87
C ILE A 126 -10.61 -26.73 17.32
N THR A 127 -9.41 -26.92 17.86
CA THR A 127 -9.03 -26.41 19.18
C THR A 127 -8.48 -25.00 19.10
N PRO A 128 -8.46 -24.23 20.22
CA PRO A 128 -7.80 -22.93 20.29
C PRO A 128 -6.33 -22.98 19.85
N GLU A 129 -5.59 -24.04 20.24
CA GLU A 129 -4.18 -24.21 19.89
C GLU A 129 -4.00 -24.41 18.39
N THR A 130 -4.90 -25.20 17.76
CA THR A 130 -4.88 -25.39 16.30
C THR A 130 -5.17 -24.07 15.58
N CYS A 131 -6.12 -23.30 16.06
CA CYS A 131 -6.42 -21.96 15.54
C CYS A 131 -5.20 -21.04 15.67
N ALA A 132 -4.58 -20.98 16.85
CA ALA A 132 -3.39 -20.17 17.09
C ALA A 132 -2.21 -20.57 16.20
N ARG A 133 -1.98 -21.87 15.97
CA ARG A 133 -0.93 -22.36 15.03
C ARG A 133 -1.22 -21.93 13.58
N GLN A 134 -2.47 -22.00 13.13
CA GLN A 134 -2.85 -21.55 11.80
C GLN A 134 -2.67 -20.05 11.66
N MET A 135 -3.05 -19.26 12.66
CA MET A 135 -2.83 -17.81 12.67
C MET A 135 -1.34 -17.47 12.66
N ALA A 136 -0.53 -18.12 13.47
CA ALA A 136 0.92 -17.93 13.47
C ALA A 136 1.55 -18.27 12.11
N ALA A 137 1.06 -19.29 11.40
CA ALA A 137 1.51 -19.63 10.06
C ALA A 137 1.14 -18.52 9.05
N ILE A 138 -0.04 -17.90 9.17
CA ILE A 138 -0.43 -16.74 8.36
C ILE A 138 0.51 -15.57 8.65
N TYR A 139 0.76 -15.23 9.92
CA TYR A 139 1.65 -14.12 10.28
C TYR A 139 3.07 -14.33 9.73
N ARG A 140 3.62 -15.55 9.82
CA ARG A 140 4.95 -15.85 9.23
C ARG A 140 4.94 -15.66 7.72
N ARG A 141 3.89 -16.06 7.00
CA ARG A 141 3.77 -15.79 5.56
C ARG A 141 3.70 -14.30 5.27
N VAL A 142 2.96 -13.54 6.08
CA VAL A 142 2.89 -12.08 5.98
C VAL A 142 4.26 -11.45 6.21
N MET A 143 5.03 -11.93 7.18
CA MET A 143 6.38 -11.43 7.46
C MET A 143 7.38 -11.77 6.35
N ASN A 144 7.28 -12.95 5.77
CA ASN A 144 8.19 -13.43 4.73
C ASN A 144 7.79 -13.00 3.32
N SER A 145 6.72 -12.25 3.18
CA SER A 145 6.29 -11.79 1.88
C SER A 145 6.91 -10.43 1.57
N ASP A 146 7.24 -10.19 0.32
CA ASP A 146 7.87 -8.97 -0.18
C ASP A 146 6.94 -7.75 -0.25
N VAL A 147 5.80 -7.81 0.44
CA VAL A 147 4.79 -6.76 0.39
C VAL A 147 5.14 -5.63 1.34
N LEU A 148 5.07 -4.41 0.82
CA LEU A 148 5.37 -3.20 1.57
C LEU A 148 4.25 -2.87 2.58
N PRO A 149 4.60 -2.32 3.76
CA PRO A 149 3.62 -1.81 4.71
C PRO A 149 2.72 -0.74 4.07
N LEU A 150 1.50 -0.60 4.59
CA LEU A 150 0.60 0.47 4.16
C LEU A 150 1.23 1.84 4.36
N MET A 151 1.20 2.67 3.31
CA MET A 151 1.58 4.07 3.42
C MET A 151 0.42 4.84 4.07
N ASP A 152 0.73 5.65 5.09
CA ASP A 152 -0.26 6.54 5.68
C ASP A 152 -0.65 7.68 4.71
N THR A 153 -1.79 8.31 4.99
CA THR A 153 -2.34 9.35 4.11
C THR A 153 -1.42 10.56 3.96
N GLU A 154 -0.71 10.97 5.01
CA GLU A 154 0.18 12.14 4.95
C GLU A 154 1.44 11.81 4.14
N THR A 155 2.01 10.63 4.34
CA THR A 155 3.13 10.13 3.55
C THR A 155 2.76 10.01 2.07
N LEU A 156 1.56 9.47 1.75
CA LEU A 156 1.06 9.40 0.38
C LEU A 156 0.87 10.78 -0.24
N ARG A 157 0.32 11.74 0.51
CA ARG A 157 0.15 13.12 0.04
C ARG A 157 1.48 13.79 -0.26
N LEU A 158 2.48 13.64 0.60
CA LEU A 158 3.79 14.19 0.35
C LEU A 158 4.46 13.53 -0.87
N MET A 159 4.34 12.23 -1.02
CA MET A 159 4.85 11.52 -2.20
C MET A 159 4.19 12.03 -3.49
N THR A 160 2.86 12.17 -3.49
CA THR A 160 2.12 12.74 -4.63
C THR A 160 2.57 14.17 -4.93
N ALA A 161 2.70 15.03 -3.91
CA ALA A 161 3.17 16.41 -4.10
C ALA A 161 4.57 16.43 -4.73
N ALA A 162 5.50 15.62 -4.21
CA ALA A 162 6.85 15.52 -4.74
C ALA A 162 6.87 15.02 -6.19
N LEU A 163 6.08 13.98 -6.50
CA LEU A 163 5.97 13.46 -7.87
C LEU A 163 5.41 14.49 -8.84
N VAL A 164 4.34 15.21 -8.47
CA VAL A 164 3.72 16.26 -9.29
C VAL A 164 4.74 17.36 -9.63
N VAL A 165 5.40 17.88 -8.60
CA VAL A 165 6.37 18.97 -8.77
C VAL A 165 7.57 18.52 -9.62
N ALA A 166 8.08 17.31 -9.42
CA ALA A 166 9.18 16.77 -10.21
C ALA A 166 8.77 16.45 -11.65
N THR A 167 7.57 15.92 -11.86
CA THR A 167 7.05 15.56 -13.18
C THR A 167 6.84 16.79 -14.06
N TYR A 168 6.27 17.84 -13.51
CA TYR A 168 5.95 19.07 -14.25
C TYR A 168 7.00 20.17 -14.12
N GLY A 169 8.00 19.98 -13.26
CA GLY A 169 9.14 20.89 -13.09
C GLY A 169 8.83 22.19 -12.35
N ASP A 170 7.64 22.33 -11.76
CA ASP A 170 7.24 23.56 -11.07
C ASP A 170 6.22 23.30 -9.94
N THR A 171 6.40 24.01 -8.82
CA THR A 171 5.48 23.93 -7.66
C THR A 171 4.10 24.54 -7.93
N ARG A 172 3.96 25.39 -8.96
CA ARG A 172 2.68 25.98 -9.37
C ARG A 172 1.61 24.97 -9.77
N TRP A 173 2.02 23.75 -10.11
CA TRP A 173 1.11 22.66 -10.48
C TRP A 173 0.47 21.95 -9.30
N LEU A 174 0.90 22.28 -8.07
CA LEU A 174 0.16 21.88 -6.90
C LEU A 174 -0.98 22.85 -6.62
N PRO A 175 -2.23 22.39 -6.55
CA PRO A 175 -3.34 23.25 -6.15
C PRO A 175 -3.09 23.87 -4.77
N SER A 176 -3.45 25.13 -4.57
CA SER A 176 -3.31 25.81 -3.27
C SER A 176 -4.09 25.12 -2.14
N THR A 177 -5.08 24.30 -2.49
CA THR A 177 -5.86 23.48 -1.56
C THR A 177 -5.22 22.12 -1.24
N TYR A 178 -4.10 21.79 -1.90
CA TYR A 178 -3.42 20.51 -1.65
C TYR A 178 -2.52 20.63 -0.42
N HIS A 179 -2.92 19.98 0.65
CA HIS A 179 -2.20 20.03 1.93
C HIS A 179 -1.41 18.75 2.15
N PHE A 180 -0.17 18.90 2.55
CA PHE A 180 0.73 17.85 3.00
C PHE A 180 1.57 18.34 4.19
N SER A 181 2.09 17.43 5.00
CA SER A 181 2.94 17.74 6.14
C SER A 181 4.20 16.89 6.11
N ALA A 182 5.36 17.53 6.06
CA ALA A 182 6.64 16.84 6.17
C ALA A 182 6.91 16.33 7.59
N GLU A 183 6.38 16.99 8.62
CA GLU A 183 6.58 16.62 10.04
C GLU A 183 5.89 15.31 10.39
N ASN A 184 4.75 15.02 9.74
CA ASN A 184 3.95 13.81 9.97
C ASN A 184 4.23 12.71 8.96
N THR A 185 5.24 12.87 8.10
CA THR A 185 5.57 11.92 7.04
C THR A 185 6.52 10.84 7.53
N ASN A 186 6.20 9.59 7.24
CA ASN A 186 7.12 8.49 7.40
C ASN A 186 8.04 8.38 6.16
N PHE A 187 9.20 9.07 6.21
CA PHE A 187 10.15 9.08 5.09
C PHE A 187 10.69 7.70 4.73
N ARG A 188 10.81 6.77 5.69
CA ARG A 188 11.21 5.40 5.39
C ARG A 188 10.21 4.71 4.48
N GLN A 189 8.92 4.80 4.79
CA GLN A 189 7.87 4.27 3.93
C GLN A 189 7.85 4.95 2.57
N LEU A 190 7.94 6.27 2.54
CA LEU A 190 7.97 7.04 1.32
C LEU A 190 9.07 6.55 0.37
N TYR A 191 10.29 6.35 0.90
CA TYR A 191 11.42 5.86 0.08
C TYR A 191 11.25 4.41 -0.36
N LEU A 192 10.70 3.54 0.50
CA LEU A 192 10.39 2.15 0.14
C LEU A 192 9.44 2.07 -1.05
N TYR A 193 8.31 2.77 -0.97
CA TYR A 193 7.34 2.81 -2.04
C TYR A 193 7.91 3.46 -3.31
N ALA A 194 8.60 4.57 -3.15
CA ALA A 194 9.22 5.26 -4.28
C ALA A 194 10.28 4.38 -5.00
N THR A 195 11.04 3.58 -4.24
CA THR A 195 12.01 2.62 -4.79
C THR A 195 11.30 1.51 -5.54
N ASN A 196 10.28 0.91 -4.92
CA ASN A 196 9.51 -0.18 -5.53
C ASN A 196 8.82 0.23 -6.84
N GLU A 197 8.29 1.45 -6.90
CA GLU A 197 7.66 2.02 -8.09
C GLU A 197 8.67 2.62 -9.10
N GLY A 198 9.96 2.60 -8.79
CA GLY A 198 11.01 3.16 -9.65
C GLY A 198 11.02 4.68 -9.71
N VAL A 199 10.31 5.37 -8.80
CA VAL A 199 10.16 6.84 -8.82
C VAL A 199 10.99 7.56 -7.76
N LEU A 200 11.83 6.86 -7.00
CA LEU A 200 12.65 7.48 -5.94
C LEU A 200 13.43 8.69 -6.42
N PRO A 201 14.09 8.70 -7.61
CA PRO A 201 14.78 9.88 -8.12
C PRO A 201 13.86 11.09 -8.29
N LEU A 202 12.65 10.89 -8.84
CA LEU A 202 11.65 11.95 -9.02
C LEU A 202 11.16 12.46 -7.67
N VAL A 203 10.90 11.56 -6.72
CA VAL A 203 10.48 11.94 -5.36
C VAL A 203 11.54 12.78 -4.67
N LEU A 204 12.81 12.38 -4.70
CA LEU A 204 13.93 13.16 -4.11
C LEU A 204 14.08 14.54 -4.76
N GLN A 205 13.95 14.62 -6.08
CA GLN A 205 13.94 15.88 -6.82
C GLN A 205 12.77 16.77 -6.36
N GLY A 206 11.56 16.22 -6.30
CA GLY A 206 10.37 16.95 -5.89
C GLY A 206 10.45 17.44 -4.45
N LEU A 207 10.94 16.63 -3.52
CA LEU A 207 11.18 17.04 -2.12
C LEU A 207 12.14 18.23 -2.05
N SER A 208 13.22 18.20 -2.84
CA SER A 208 14.15 19.31 -2.95
C SER A 208 13.50 20.58 -3.50
N MET A 209 12.66 20.47 -4.53
CA MET A 209 11.91 21.58 -5.11
C MET A 209 10.86 22.16 -4.14
N LEU A 210 10.29 21.32 -3.28
CA LEU A 210 9.39 21.74 -2.20
C LEU A 210 10.13 22.35 -0.99
N GLY A 211 11.46 22.40 -1.02
CA GLY A 211 12.28 22.90 0.09
C GLY A 211 12.28 21.99 1.32
N ILE A 212 11.86 20.74 1.16
CA ILE A 212 11.82 19.76 2.25
C ILE A 212 13.20 19.12 2.38
N LYS A 213 13.80 19.30 3.55
CA LYS A 213 15.01 18.55 3.90
C LYS A 213 14.59 17.13 4.28
N ALA A 214 14.67 16.26 3.32
CA ALA A 214 14.48 14.84 3.56
C ALA A 214 15.56 14.32 4.50
N ALA A 215 15.21 13.45 5.44
CA ALA A 215 16.20 12.65 6.14
C ALA A 215 17.03 11.89 5.09
N GLU A 216 18.35 11.88 5.25
CA GLU A 216 19.21 11.12 4.34
C GLU A 216 18.72 9.67 4.29
N PRO A 217 18.56 9.09 3.09
CA PRO A 217 18.26 7.66 2.99
C PRO A 217 19.32 6.90 3.76
N LEU A 218 18.90 6.04 4.67
CA LEU A 218 19.80 5.25 5.49
C LEU A 218 20.82 4.52 4.58
N SER A 219 22.10 4.70 4.87
CA SER A 219 23.17 4.02 4.15
C SER A 219 23.11 2.51 4.36
N LEU A 220 23.42 1.76 3.31
CA LEU A 220 23.60 0.30 3.30
C LEU A 220 24.45 -0.14 4.47
N GLY A 221 23.93 -0.89 5.42
CA GLY A 221 24.76 -1.54 6.41
C GLY A 221 24.11 -1.97 7.73
N GLU A 222 22.97 -1.42 8.09
CA GLU A 222 22.34 -1.78 9.36
C GLU A 222 21.06 -2.60 9.12
N LYS A 223 21.17 -3.91 9.30
CA LYS A 223 20.03 -4.82 9.39
C LYS A 223 19.34 -4.60 10.71
N GLU A 224 18.37 -3.73 10.76
CA GLU A 224 17.38 -3.72 11.82
C GLU A 224 16.02 -4.18 11.25
N GLY A 225 15.63 -5.34 11.69
CA GLY A 225 14.23 -5.80 11.70
C GLY A 225 13.52 -5.95 10.36
N GLY A 226 13.87 -6.94 9.54
CA GLY A 226 12.91 -7.62 8.64
C GLY A 226 12.20 -6.83 7.54
N LEU A 227 12.39 -5.53 7.46
CA LEU A 227 11.94 -4.69 6.37
C LEU A 227 13.03 -4.61 5.32
N VAL A 228 12.67 -4.75 4.06
CA VAL A 228 13.58 -4.52 2.94
C VAL A 228 14.14 -3.11 3.09
N ASP A 229 15.43 -3.02 3.40
CA ASP A 229 16.11 -1.73 3.53
C ASP A 229 16.10 -1.04 2.17
N CYS A 230 15.60 0.18 2.11
CA CYS A 230 15.63 1.00 0.94
C CYS A 230 17.02 1.55 0.77
N TYR A 231 17.69 1.08 -0.23
CA TYR A 231 18.98 1.54 -0.60
C TYR A 231 18.90 2.36 -1.87
N LEU A 232 19.47 3.55 -1.81
CA LEU A 232 19.98 4.16 -3.04
C LEU A 232 21.12 3.26 -3.53
N PRO A 233 21.06 2.76 -4.78
CA PRO A 233 22.18 2.00 -5.34
C PRO A 233 23.49 2.77 -5.16
N ALA A 234 24.55 2.09 -4.76
CA ALA A 234 25.87 2.71 -4.66
C ALA A 234 26.21 3.33 -6.04
N GLY A 235 26.47 4.63 -6.08
CA GLY A 235 26.68 5.37 -7.33
C GLY A 235 25.45 6.08 -7.88
N PHE A 236 24.38 6.24 -7.06
CA PHE A 236 23.23 7.07 -7.44
C PHE A 236 23.73 8.50 -7.69
N THR A 237 24.02 8.79 -8.95
CA THR A 237 24.19 10.14 -9.46
C THR A 237 22.81 10.66 -9.86
N GLN A 238 22.62 11.97 -9.78
CA GLN A 238 21.38 12.66 -10.14
C GLN A 238 20.65 12.00 -11.31
N PRO A 239 19.31 11.95 -11.30
CA PRO A 239 18.55 11.32 -12.36
C PRO A 239 19.01 11.86 -13.71
N GLN A 240 19.53 10.96 -14.55
CA GLN A 240 19.77 11.34 -15.94
C GLN A 240 18.43 11.68 -16.57
N PRO A 241 18.35 12.71 -17.42
CA PRO A 241 17.13 12.97 -18.15
C PRO A 241 16.75 11.69 -18.90
N MET A 242 15.58 11.13 -18.54
CA MET A 242 15.09 9.94 -19.22
C MET A 242 14.92 10.26 -20.71
N PRO A 243 15.28 9.34 -21.60
CA PRO A 243 15.01 9.52 -23.02
C PRO A 243 13.53 9.80 -23.20
N VAL A 244 13.20 10.80 -24.02
CA VAL A 244 11.80 11.17 -24.27
C VAL A 244 11.15 10.05 -25.08
N ALA A 245 10.51 9.12 -24.39
CA ALA A 245 9.68 8.12 -25.04
C ALA A 245 8.46 8.78 -25.67
N THR A 246 8.02 8.32 -26.80
CA THR A 246 6.79 8.77 -27.43
C THR A 246 5.58 8.25 -26.63
N ILE A 247 4.44 8.96 -26.71
CA ILE A 247 3.19 8.49 -26.08
C ILE A 247 2.83 7.08 -26.53
N SER A 248 3.02 6.78 -27.82
CA SER A 248 2.75 5.42 -28.36
C SER A 248 3.64 4.35 -27.75
N GLU A 249 4.93 4.63 -27.52
CA GLU A 249 5.85 3.70 -26.85
C GLU A 249 5.47 3.50 -25.38
N LEU A 250 5.13 4.58 -24.66
CA LEU A 250 4.68 4.50 -23.27
C LEU A 250 3.40 3.67 -23.13
N LEU A 251 2.42 3.89 -24.02
CA LEU A 251 1.18 3.11 -24.03
C LEU A 251 1.43 1.65 -24.40
N ALA A 252 2.40 1.34 -25.29
CA ALA A 252 2.80 -0.03 -25.56
C ALA A 252 3.36 -0.72 -24.32
N HIS A 253 4.31 -0.07 -23.62
CA HIS A 253 4.87 -0.60 -22.38
C HIS A 253 3.80 -0.81 -21.29
N ILE A 254 2.88 0.16 -21.13
CA ILE A 254 1.79 0.02 -20.15
C ILE A 254 0.83 -1.12 -20.52
N ALA A 255 0.58 -1.34 -21.82
CA ALA A 255 -0.25 -2.45 -22.27
C ALA A 255 0.39 -3.82 -21.97
N ASP A 256 1.71 -3.93 -22.11
CA ASP A 256 2.46 -5.17 -21.94
C ASP A 256 2.79 -5.46 -20.47
N GLU A 257 3.22 -4.46 -19.71
CA GLU A 257 3.75 -4.62 -18.35
C GLU A 257 2.79 -4.14 -17.25
N GLY A 258 1.71 -3.46 -17.63
CA GLY A 258 0.80 -2.76 -16.72
C GLY A 258 1.27 -1.37 -16.31
N PRO A 259 0.40 -0.57 -15.65
CA PRO A 259 0.73 0.77 -15.18
C PRO A 259 1.68 0.72 -13.99
N SER A 260 2.61 1.67 -13.91
CA SER A 260 3.45 1.97 -12.75
C SER A 260 3.52 3.48 -12.55
N LEU A 261 3.83 3.95 -11.34
CA LEU A 261 3.97 5.39 -11.09
C LEU A 261 5.05 6.03 -11.98
N LEU A 262 6.13 5.28 -12.28
CA LEU A 262 7.15 5.75 -13.21
C LEU A 262 6.57 6.01 -14.60
N ARG A 263 5.87 5.03 -15.17
CA ARG A 263 5.27 5.16 -16.51
C ARG A 263 4.16 6.20 -16.56
N LEU A 264 3.37 6.32 -15.51
CA LEU A 264 2.38 7.38 -15.38
C LEU A 264 3.03 8.76 -15.32
N SER A 265 4.16 8.91 -14.58
CA SER A 265 4.90 10.19 -14.52
C SER A 265 5.52 10.55 -15.86
N GLU A 266 6.07 9.58 -16.60
CA GLU A 266 6.58 9.77 -17.96
C GLU A 266 5.46 10.23 -18.91
N LEU A 267 4.31 9.55 -18.89
CA LEU A 267 3.16 9.86 -19.72
C LEU A 267 2.60 11.26 -19.39
N ALA A 268 2.40 11.57 -18.11
CA ALA A 268 1.93 12.87 -17.67
C ALA A 268 2.86 14.01 -18.11
N ARG A 269 4.18 13.80 -18.01
CA ARG A 269 5.18 14.79 -18.44
C ARG A 269 5.09 15.07 -19.94
N VAL A 270 4.92 14.02 -20.77
CA VAL A 270 4.80 14.19 -22.22
C VAL A 270 3.49 14.89 -22.57
N LEU A 271 2.37 14.50 -21.97
CA LEU A 271 1.06 15.13 -22.16
C LEU A 271 1.05 16.59 -21.72
N HIS A 272 1.81 16.93 -20.68
CA HIS A 272 1.91 18.29 -20.17
C HIS A 272 2.88 19.20 -20.99
N SER A 273 3.55 18.66 -21.99
CA SER A 273 4.45 19.46 -22.83
C SER A 273 3.67 20.26 -23.88
N ASP A 274 4.11 21.51 -24.14
CA ASP A 274 3.50 22.42 -25.12
C ASP A 274 3.61 21.93 -26.59
N ASN A 275 4.21 20.77 -26.81
CA ASN A 275 4.50 20.24 -28.15
C ASN A 275 3.55 19.12 -28.59
N VAL A 276 2.47 18.86 -27.85
CA VAL A 276 1.49 17.83 -28.22
C VAL A 276 0.46 18.40 -29.18
N ASP A 277 0.49 17.93 -30.42
CA ASP A 277 -0.57 18.14 -31.40
C ASP A 277 -1.69 17.13 -31.13
N GLU A 278 -2.75 17.60 -30.45
CA GLU A 278 -3.83 16.75 -29.97
C GLU A 278 -4.58 16.03 -31.09
N GLU A 279 -4.89 16.74 -32.20
CA GLU A 279 -5.62 16.15 -33.32
C GLU A 279 -4.81 15.01 -33.97
N LYS A 280 -3.54 15.28 -34.23
CA LYS A 280 -2.63 14.29 -34.82
C LYS A 280 -2.37 13.11 -33.88
N LEU A 281 -2.27 13.38 -32.57
CA LEU A 281 -2.12 12.32 -31.57
C LEU A 281 -3.35 11.42 -31.52
N GLN A 282 -4.56 11.99 -31.53
CA GLN A 282 -5.79 11.22 -31.55
C GLN A 282 -5.87 10.32 -32.77
N GLU A 283 -5.62 10.87 -33.98
CA GLU A 283 -5.60 10.08 -35.22
C GLU A 283 -4.61 8.91 -35.14
N GLN A 284 -3.37 9.16 -34.69
CA GLN A 284 -2.35 8.10 -34.52
C GLN A 284 -2.75 7.03 -33.48
N LEU A 285 -3.42 7.43 -32.42
CA LEU A 285 -3.87 6.50 -31.39
C LEU A 285 -5.11 5.71 -31.79
N GLU A 286 -6.00 6.29 -32.60
CA GLU A 286 -7.12 5.59 -33.24
C GLU A 286 -6.62 4.52 -34.19
N ASP A 287 -5.72 4.89 -35.10
CA ASP A 287 -5.12 3.98 -36.07
C ASP A 287 -4.40 2.79 -35.39
N SER A 288 -3.75 3.03 -34.27
CA SER A 288 -3.07 2.00 -33.47
C SER A 288 -3.99 1.26 -32.48
N GLY A 289 -5.26 1.64 -32.36
CA GLY A 289 -6.23 1.07 -31.42
C GLY A 289 -5.92 1.39 -29.93
N ARG A 290 -5.08 2.37 -29.63
CA ARG A 290 -4.62 2.70 -28.28
C ARG A 290 -5.32 3.88 -27.63
N LEU A 291 -6.21 4.57 -28.33
CA LEU A 291 -6.95 5.71 -27.80
C LEU A 291 -7.78 5.32 -26.56
N SER A 292 -8.43 4.14 -26.60
CA SER A 292 -9.22 3.65 -25.46
C SER A 292 -8.37 3.35 -24.22
N LEU A 293 -7.13 2.91 -24.41
CA LEU A 293 -6.19 2.71 -23.31
C LEU A 293 -5.78 4.05 -22.69
N LEU A 294 -5.42 5.04 -23.52
CA LEU A 294 -5.11 6.38 -23.04
C LEU A 294 -6.30 6.96 -22.27
N ALA A 295 -7.51 6.94 -22.84
CA ALA A 295 -8.73 7.42 -22.17
C ALA A 295 -8.95 6.76 -20.79
N SER A 296 -8.62 5.47 -20.66
CA SER A 296 -8.73 4.73 -19.39
C SER A 296 -7.61 5.04 -18.39
N LEU A 297 -6.45 5.56 -18.85
CA LEU A 297 -5.33 5.98 -17.99
C LEU A 297 -5.48 7.42 -17.49
N LEU A 298 -6.21 8.30 -18.20
CA LEU A 298 -6.37 9.70 -17.80
C LEU A 298 -6.92 9.88 -16.38
N PRO A 299 -7.91 9.09 -15.90
CA PRO A 299 -8.34 9.15 -14.50
C PRO A 299 -7.21 8.84 -13.51
N LEU A 300 -6.34 7.87 -13.80
CA LEU A 300 -5.21 7.53 -12.93
C LEU A 300 -4.18 8.67 -12.90
N LEU A 301 -3.94 9.32 -14.04
CA LEU A 301 -3.06 10.50 -14.10
C LEU A 301 -3.62 11.66 -13.29
N ALA A 302 -4.93 11.89 -13.33
CA ALA A 302 -5.58 12.90 -12.50
C ALA A 302 -5.51 12.55 -11.00
N GLU A 303 -5.68 11.29 -10.63
CA GLU A 303 -5.64 10.82 -9.23
C GLU A 303 -4.24 10.87 -8.62
N HIS A 304 -3.23 10.40 -9.36
CA HIS A 304 -1.87 10.21 -8.83
C HIS A 304 -0.91 11.36 -9.14
N LEU A 305 -1.17 12.12 -10.21
CA LEU A 305 -0.29 13.17 -10.71
C LEU A 305 -1.00 14.51 -10.92
N LEU A 306 -2.26 14.62 -10.50
CA LEU A 306 -3.06 15.84 -10.58
C LEU A 306 -3.12 16.43 -12.00
N LEU A 307 -3.08 15.59 -13.05
CA LEU A 307 -3.19 16.03 -14.42
C LEU A 307 -4.55 16.71 -14.64
N THR A 308 -4.55 17.94 -15.13
CA THR A 308 -5.76 18.73 -15.37
C THR A 308 -6.33 18.47 -16.75
N GLU A 309 -7.65 18.71 -16.93
CA GLU A 309 -8.36 18.51 -18.18
C GLU A 309 -7.73 19.24 -19.38
N GLY A 310 -7.10 20.40 -19.16
CA GLY A 310 -6.43 21.15 -20.21
C GLY A 310 -5.24 20.45 -20.88
N PHE A 311 -4.76 19.35 -20.31
CA PHE A 311 -3.67 18.54 -20.87
C PHE A 311 -4.13 17.12 -21.24
N MET A 312 -5.44 16.88 -21.28
CA MET A 312 -6.03 15.61 -21.68
C MET A 312 -6.41 15.66 -23.16
N PRO A 313 -5.72 14.91 -24.03
CA PRO A 313 -5.98 14.98 -25.48
C PRO A 313 -7.28 14.30 -25.88
N CYS A 314 -7.94 13.59 -24.99
CA CYS A 314 -9.26 13.00 -25.20
C CYS A 314 -10.05 12.99 -23.87
N ALA A 315 -11.34 12.72 -23.94
CA ALA A 315 -12.17 12.60 -22.75
C ALA A 315 -11.75 11.40 -21.90
N PRO A 316 -11.57 11.57 -20.57
CA PRO A 316 -11.28 10.46 -19.67
C PRO A 316 -12.44 9.47 -19.65
N SER A 317 -12.11 8.18 -19.62
CA SER A 317 -13.08 7.09 -19.55
C SER A 317 -13.06 6.43 -18.19
N GLU A 318 -14.18 6.48 -17.49
CA GLU A 318 -14.39 5.72 -16.26
C GLU A 318 -15.15 4.42 -16.57
N GLY A 319 -14.57 3.27 -16.28
CA GLY A 319 -15.19 2.00 -16.57
C GLY A 319 -14.38 0.78 -16.09
N PRO A 320 -14.78 -0.43 -16.54
CA PRO A 320 -14.09 -1.66 -16.11
C PRO A 320 -12.60 -1.68 -16.44
N ALA A 321 -12.18 -1.11 -17.58
CA ALA A 321 -10.77 -1.02 -17.97
C ALA A 321 -9.98 -0.14 -17.01
N THR A 322 -10.50 1.05 -16.65
CA THR A 322 -9.90 1.95 -15.67
C THR A 322 -9.79 1.28 -14.30
N GLN A 323 -10.84 0.58 -13.88
CA GLN A 323 -10.81 -0.16 -12.60
C GLN A 323 -9.78 -1.29 -12.62
N GLN A 324 -9.62 -1.97 -13.74
CA GLN A 324 -8.58 -2.99 -13.91
C GLN A 324 -7.17 -2.38 -13.81
N LEU A 325 -6.94 -1.22 -14.44
CA LEU A 325 -5.65 -0.51 -14.35
C LEU A 325 -5.36 -0.04 -12.91
N ARG A 326 -6.37 0.50 -12.19
CA ARG A 326 -6.23 0.82 -10.75
C ARG A 326 -5.84 -0.40 -9.93
N ASN A 327 -6.48 -1.55 -10.17
CA ASN A 327 -6.17 -2.79 -9.46
C ASN A 327 -4.76 -3.29 -9.78
N LEU A 328 -4.29 -3.16 -11.03
CA LEU A 328 -2.93 -3.52 -11.42
C LEU A 328 -1.89 -2.61 -10.75
N LEU A 329 -2.14 -1.30 -10.71
CA LEU A 329 -1.27 -0.34 -10.01
C LEU A 329 -1.24 -0.62 -8.51
N ALA A 330 -2.40 -0.87 -7.89
CA ALA A 330 -2.48 -1.24 -6.48
C ALA A 330 -1.71 -2.52 -6.16
N LYS A 331 -1.79 -3.55 -7.03
CA LYS A 331 -1.02 -4.79 -6.87
C LYS A 331 0.49 -4.58 -6.91
N ARG A 332 0.99 -3.62 -7.71
CA ARG A 332 2.42 -3.26 -7.72
C ARG A 332 2.86 -2.63 -6.40
N GLN A 333 1.97 -1.90 -5.76
CA GLN A 333 2.21 -1.33 -4.43
C GLN A 333 2.15 -2.41 -3.32
N GLU A 334 1.72 -3.61 -3.65
CA GLU A 334 1.63 -4.77 -2.77
C GLU A 334 2.79 -5.77 -2.92
N ILE A 335 3.73 -5.57 -3.84
CA ILE A 335 4.83 -6.51 -4.14
C ILE A 335 6.08 -6.14 -3.34
#